data_6d8604b76a4cbc511ae4bd29d721d5a7
#
_entry.id   6d8604b76a4cbc511ae4bd29d721d5a7
#
_cell.length_a   1.000
_cell.length_b   1.000
_cell.length_c   1.000
_cell.angle_alpha   90.00
_cell.angle_beta   90.00
_cell.angle_gamma   90.00
#
_symmetry.space_group_name_H-M   'P 1'
#
loop_
_entity.id
_entity.type
_entity.pdbx_description
1 polymer ?
#
loop_
_entity_poly.entity_id
_entity_poly.type
_entity_poly.pdbx_seq_one_letter_code
_entity_poly.pdbx_strand_id
1 'polypeptide(L)'
;YVGAPCGNMVLNMGADTTEISVISLGGIVRSRLVKQGGSQIDQWMISKLKRNYNIEIGMKSAERLKLLYARREEEGKPAYVKGRDLVSGLPKKIQVPGDLAEEKVRSYVNDIIIEAKAMLEVIPPELASDIMVEGIYLSGGSSSFQKIPEWMEDAIGIHIRTGEQPEESVVRGLKTMMNKDYKYQ
;
A
#
# COMPACT_ATOMS: atom_id res chain seq x y z
N TYR A 1 14.85 7.40 -11.22
CA TYR A 1 16.06 6.91 -11.89
C TYR A 1 17.03 6.45 -10.80
N VAL A 2 17.03 5.15 -10.52
CA VAL A 2 17.75 4.57 -9.35
C VAL A 2 19.28 4.48 -9.57
N GLY A 3 19.81 4.99 -10.65
CA GLY A 3 21.23 4.93 -10.99
C GLY A 3 22.04 6.21 -10.73
N ALA A 4 21.40 7.25 -10.16
CA ALA A 4 22.10 8.47 -9.77
C ALA A 4 22.82 8.25 -8.42
N PRO A 5 23.88 9.01 -8.10
CA PRO A 5 24.57 8.94 -6.82
C PRO A 5 23.76 9.63 -5.70
N CYS A 6 22.44 9.45 -5.69
CA CYS A 6 21.53 9.99 -4.68
C CYS A 6 20.78 8.87 -3.98
N GLY A 7 20.44 9.08 -2.72
CA GLY A 7 19.62 8.19 -1.93
C GLY A 7 18.16 8.25 -2.35
N ASN A 8 17.54 7.09 -2.57
CA ASN A 8 16.11 6.97 -2.86
C ASN A 8 15.47 5.99 -1.89
N MET A 9 14.31 6.33 -1.35
CA MET A 9 13.51 5.39 -0.55
C MET A 9 12.31 4.92 -1.37
N VAL A 10 12.10 3.60 -1.39
CA VAL A 10 10.98 2.96 -2.07
C VAL A 10 10.19 2.14 -1.05
N LEU A 11 8.88 2.32 -1.04
CA LEU A 11 7.91 1.55 -0.26
C LEU A 11 7.07 0.73 -1.23
N ASN A 12 7.27 -0.59 -1.25
CA ASN A 12 6.46 -1.49 -2.06
C ASN A 12 5.37 -2.14 -1.20
N MET A 13 4.16 -1.62 -1.27
CA MET A 13 3.00 -2.02 -0.47
C MET A 13 2.22 -3.13 -1.19
N GLY A 14 2.63 -4.38 -0.96
CA GLY A 14 2.06 -5.56 -1.61
C GLY A 14 0.78 -6.10 -0.95
N ALA A 15 0.39 -7.31 -1.35
CA ALA A 15 -0.78 -7.99 -0.80
C ALA A 15 -0.51 -8.49 0.63
N ASP A 16 0.60 -9.18 0.87
CA ASP A 16 0.90 -9.82 2.16
C ASP A 16 1.99 -9.10 2.95
N THR A 17 2.86 -8.35 2.25
CA THR A 17 4.02 -7.68 2.83
C THR A 17 4.18 -6.27 2.28
N THR A 18 4.84 -5.43 3.07
CA THR A 18 5.37 -4.14 2.62
C THR A 18 6.89 -4.17 2.74
N GLU A 19 7.58 -3.85 1.67
CA GLU A 19 9.02 -3.72 1.66
C GLU A 19 9.42 -2.24 1.65
N ILE A 20 10.34 -1.88 2.54
CA ILE A 20 10.95 -0.56 2.64
C ILE A 20 12.40 -0.71 2.22
N SER A 21 12.82 -0.05 1.15
CA SER A 21 14.18 -0.16 0.62
C SER A 21 14.79 1.21 0.39
N VAL A 22 16.02 1.38 0.86
CA VAL A 22 16.87 2.55 0.55
C VAL A 22 17.89 2.12 -0.49
N ILE A 23 17.94 2.84 -1.60
CA ILE A 23 18.71 2.51 -2.78
C ILE A 23 19.63 3.71 -3.11
N SER A 24 20.89 3.45 -3.40
CA SER A 24 21.84 4.44 -3.89
C SER A 24 22.82 3.77 -4.85
N LEU A 25 23.27 4.48 -5.88
CA LEU A 25 24.22 3.97 -6.89
C LEU A 25 23.79 2.65 -7.54
N GLY A 26 22.47 2.43 -7.68
CA GLY A 26 21.92 1.20 -8.25
C GLY A 26 21.95 -0.03 -7.34
N GLY A 27 22.38 0.12 -6.08
CA GLY A 27 22.41 -0.94 -5.07
C GLY A 27 21.49 -0.67 -3.90
N ILE A 28 21.01 -1.75 -3.26
CA ILE A 28 20.24 -1.66 -2.00
C ILE A 28 21.22 -1.40 -0.87
N VAL A 29 21.09 -0.24 -0.23
CA VAL A 29 21.86 0.12 0.97
C VAL A 29 21.28 -0.55 2.20
N ARG A 30 19.94 -0.53 2.31
CA ARG A 30 19.20 -1.14 3.40
C ARG A 30 17.80 -1.51 2.95
N SER A 31 17.30 -2.65 3.43
CA SER A 31 15.90 -3.02 3.24
C SER A 31 15.30 -3.59 4.50
N ARG A 32 13.97 -3.48 4.61
CA ARG A 32 13.17 -4.04 5.70
C ARG A 32 11.87 -4.59 5.15
N LEU A 33 11.52 -5.81 5.55
CA LEU A 33 10.26 -6.45 5.21
C LEU A 33 9.32 -6.37 6.40
N VAL A 34 8.18 -5.72 6.19
CA VAL A 34 7.07 -5.67 7.14
C VAL A 34 6.03 -6.68 6.71
N LYS A 35 5.65 -7.61 7.61
CA LYS A 35 4.66 -8.66 7.34
C LYS A 35 3.23 -8.13 7.44
N GLN A 36 2.97 -7.05 6.70
CA GLN A 36 1.67 -6.42 6.59
C GLN A 36 1.42 -5.96 5.14
N GLY A 37 0.18 -6.15 4.66
CA GLY A 37 -0.22 -5.80 3.31
C GLY A 37 -1.74 -5.77 3.12
N GLY A 38 -2.18 -5.64 1.89
CA GLY A 38 -3.58 -5.48 1.53
C GLY A 38 -4.50 -6.65 1.92
N SER A 39 -3.98 -7.88 1.98
CA SER A 39 -4.75 -9.08 2.35
C SER A 39 -5.26 -9.02 3.80
N GLN A 40 -4.54 -8.34 4.70
CA GLN A 40 -4.98 -8.18 6.08
C GLN A 40 -6.17 -7.22 6.19
N ILE A 41 -6.25 -6.22 5.30
CA ILE A 41 -7.41 -5.34 5.18
C ILE A 41 -8.62 -6.16 4.71
N ASP A 42 -8.44 -7.05 3.73
CA ASP A 42 -9.51 -7.93 3.22
C ASP A 42 -10.04 -8.87 4.33
N GLN A 43 -9.15 -9.51 5.07
CA GLN A 43 -9.50 -10.39 6.19
C GLN A 43 -10.24 -9.63 7.31
N TRP A 44 -9.77 -8.42 7.62
CA TRP A 44 -10.45 -7.57 8.60
C TRP A 44 -11.85 -7.19 8.14
N MET A 45 -12.03 -6.85 6.86
CA MET A 45 -13.36 -6.52 6.28
C MET A 45 -14.31 -7.72 6.34
N ILE A 46 -13.84 -8.93 6.00
CA ILE A 46 -14.63 -10.17 6.14
C ILE A 46 -15.09 -10.33 7.57
N SER A 47 -14.17 -10.19 8.53
CA SER A 47 -14.45 -10.34 9.96
C SER A 47 -15.39 -9.26 10.48
N LYS A 48 -15.24 -8.02 10.04
CA LYS A 48 -16.11 -6.88 10.39
C LYS A 48 -17.53 -7.08 9.87
N LEU A 49 -17.68 -7.50 8.60
CA LEU A 49 -18.98 -7.76 7.99
C LEU A 49 -19.69 -8.96 8.63
N LYS A 50 -18.93 -10.01 8.97
CA LYS A 50 -19.47 -11.16 9.69
C LYS A 50 -20.04 -10.77 11.06
N ARG A 51 -19.29 -9.98 11.84
CA ARG A 51 -19.68 -9.59 13.21
C ARG A 51 -20.81 -8.56 13.24
N ASN A 52 -20.74 -7.54 12.36
CA ASN A 52 -21.62 -6.38 12.48
C ASN A 52 -22.89 -6.51 11.62
N TYR A 53 -22.85 -7.32 10.57
CA TYR A 53 -23.94 -7.41 9.59
C TYR A 53 -24.47 -8.85 9.39
N ASN A 54 -23.92 -9.83 10.12
CA ASN A 54 -24.26 -11.24 9.99
C ASN A 54 -24.18 -11.74 8.55
N ILE A 55 -23.22 -11.23 7.76
CA ILE A 55 -23.00 -11.64 6.37
C ILE A 55 -21.58 -12.21 6.19
N GLU A 56 -21.49 -13.34 5.54
CA GLU A 56 -20.24 -13.95 5.15
C GLU A 56 -19.94 -13.64 3.68
N ILE A 57 -18.76 -13.10 3.43
CA ILE A 57 -18.26 -12.82 2.08
C ILE A 57 -16.91 -13.53 1.86
N GLY A 58 -16.62 -13.86 0.59
CA GLY A 58 -15.31 -14.45 0.23
C GLY A 58 -14.24 -13.36 0.00
N MET A 59 -12.95 -13.79 -0.01
CA MET A 59 -11.78 -12.93 -0.22
C MET A 59 -11.90 -12.05 -1.46
N LYS A 60 -12.32 -12.60 -2.62
CA LYS A 60 -12.51 -11.82 -3.86
C LYS A 60 -13.54 -10.69 -3.71
N SER A 61 -14.59 -10.89 -2.90
CA SER A 61 -15.60 -9.87 -2.64
C SER A 61 -15.06 -8.79 -1.71
N ALA A 62 -14.24 -9.16 -0.72
CA ALA A 62 -13.57 -8.22 0.16
C ALA A 62 -12.54 -7.37 -0.61
N GLU A 63 -11.71 -8.00 -1.44
CA GLU A 63 -10.76 -7.31 -2.30
C GLU A 63 -11.45 -6.30 -3.25
N ARG A 64 -12.54 -6.72 -3.91
CA ARG A 64 -13.33 -5.81 -4.76
C ARG A 64 -13.89 -4.63 -3.97
N LEU A 65 -14.36 -4.87 -2.75
CA LEU A 65 -14.87 -3.84 -1.87
C LEU A 65 -13.75 -2.90 -1.44
N LYS A 66 -12.56 -3.43 -1.07
CA LYS A 66 -11.35 -2.66 -0.77
C LYS A 66 -10.95 -1.75 -1.94
N LEU A 67 -10.89 -2.29 -3.16
CA LEU A 67 -10.55 -1.52 -4.36
C LEU A 67 -11.59 -0.44 -4.69
N LEU A 68 -12.87 -0.68 -4.40
CA LEU A 68 -13.89 0.37 -4.48
C LEU A 68 -13.59 1.52 -3.52
N TYR A 69 -13.15 1.24 -2.30
CA TYR A 69 -12.77 2.28 -1.35
C TYR A 69 -11.46 2.98 -1.71
N ALA A 70 -10.51 2.24 -2.29
CA ALA A 70 -9.23 2.80 -2.70
C ALA A 70 -9.35 3.88 -3.79
N ARG A 71 -10.30 3.70 -4.72
CA ARG A 71 -10.47 4.53 -5.93
C ARG A 71 -11.63 5.52 -5.85
N ARG A 72 -12.20 5.76 -4.68
CA ARG A 72 -13.37 6.64 -4.53
C ARG A 72 -12.99 8.10 -4.57
N GLU A 73 -13.55 8.81 -5.54
CA GLU A 73 -13.49 10.26 -5.64
C GLU A 73 -14.40 10.97 -4.62
N GLU A 74 -15.48 10.29 -4.15
CA GLU A 74 -16.43 10.86 -3.19
C GLU A 74 -16.44 10.06 -1.90
N GLU A 75 -16.07 10.73 -0.82
CA GLU A 75 -16.10 10.18 0.54
C GLU A 75 -17.52 9.85 0.99
N GLY A 76 -17.64 8.78 1.77
CA GLY A 76 -18.89 8.45 2.45
C GLY A 76 -19.98 7.80 1.61
N LYS A 77 -19.84 7.70 0.27
CA LYS A 77 -20.84 6.97 -0.53
C LYS A 77 -20.88 5.50 -0.12
N PRO A 78 -22.08 4.96 0.22
CA PRO A 78 -22.21 3.56 0.61
C PRO A 78 -21.87 2.62 -0.55
N ALA A 79 -21.33 1.45 -0.23
CA ALA A 79 -21.09 0.37 -1.17
C ALA A 79 -22.09 -0.74 -0.97
N TYR A 80 -22.27 -1.59 -1.99
CA TYR A 80 -23.08 -2.78 -1.89
C TYR A 80 -22.20 -4.03 -1.97
N VAL A 81 -22.44 -4.97 -1.06
CA VAL A 81 -21.76 -6.27 -1.05
C VAL A 81 -22.80 -7.39 -1.06
N LYS A 82 -22.47 -8.47 -1.77
CA LYS A 82 -23.28 -9.70 -1.80
C LYS A 82 -22.53 -10.79 -1.03
N GLY A 83 -23.26 -11.53 -0.23
CA GLY A 83 -22.73 -12.65 0.55
C GLY A 83 -23.81 -13.60 1.00
N ARG A 84 -23.48 -14.48 1.94
CA ARG A 84 -24.42 -15.40 2.59
C ARG A 84 -24.84 -14.82 3.93
N ASP A 85 -26.13 -14.70 4.16
CA ASP A 85 -26.69 -14.37 5.46
C ASP A 85 -26.45 -15.52 6.44
N LEU A 86 -25.85 -15.24 7.58
CA LEU A 86 -25.47 -16.28 8.55
C LEU A 86 -26.64 -16.77 9.40
N VAL A 87 -27.78 -16.07 9.37
CA VAL A 87 -28.99 -16.47 10.11
C VAL A 87 -29.86 -17.39 9.25
N SER A 88 -30.13 -16.96 8.01
CA SER A 88 -31.00 -17.70 7.10
C SER A 88 -30.28 -18.70 6.19
N GLY A 89 -28.95 -18.57 6.04
CA GLY A 89 -28.13 -19.34 5.10
C GLY A 89 -28.31 -18.92 3.63
N LEU A 90 -29.16 -17.94 3.32
CA LEU A 90 -29.51 -17.55 1.96
C LEU A 90 -28.59 -16.44 1.42
N PRO A 91 -28.48 -16.30 0.09
CA PRO A 91 -27.81 -15.15 -0.52
C PRO A 91 -28.47 -13.84 -0.11
N LYS A 92 -27.64 -12.85 0.26
CA LYS A 92 -28.08 -11.52 0.71
C LYS A 92 -27.22 -10.43 0.10
N LYS A 93 -27.83 -9.31 -0.24
CA LYS A 93 -27.15 -8.07 -0.62
C LYS A 93 -27.38 -7.05 0.47
N ILE A 94 -26.30 -6.44 0.97
CA ILE A 94 -26.37 -5.37 1.96
C ILE A 94 -25.68 -4.12 1.46
N GLN A 95 -26.06 -3.00 2.05
CA GLN A 95 -25.37 -1.73 1.94
C GLN A 95 -24.39 -1.60 3.11
N VAL A 96 -23.18 -1.13 2.84
CA VAL A 96 -22.13 -0.90 3.85
C VAL A 96 -21.62 0.53 3.77
N PRO A 97 -21.18 1.11 4.89
CA PRO A 97 -20.67 2.48 4.92
C PRO A 97 -19.51 2.69 3.95
N GLY A 98 -19.39 3.91 3.44
CA GLY A 98 -18.34 4.30 2.50
C GLY A 98 -16.95 4.40 3.11
N ASP A 99 -16.87 4.48 4.41
CA ASP A 99 -15.64 4.60 5.23
C ASP A 99 -15.26 3.30 5.96
N LEU A 100 -15.98 2.20 5.69
CA LEU A 100 -15.82 0.92 6.40
C LEU A 100 -14.35 0.48 6.52
N ALA A 101 -13.55 0.67 5.49
CA ALA A 101 -12.15 0.23 5.45
C ALA A 101 -11.18 1.28 6.02
N GLU A 102 -11.59 2.54 6.15
CA GLU A 102 -10.69 3.67 6.46
C GLU A 102 -9.91 3.46 7.76
N GLU A 103 -10.60 3.06 8.84
CA GLU A 103 -9.97 2.78 10.14
C GLU A 103 -8.81 1.77 10.01
N LYS A 104 -9.04 0.67 9.27
CA LYS A 104 -8.03 -0.38 9.10
C LYS A 104 -6.90 0.04 8.17
N VAL A 105 -7.22 0.75 7.10
CA VAL A 105 -6.20 1.29 6.19
C VAL A 105 -5.32 2.30 6.92
N ARG A 106 -5.90 3.21 7.71
CA ARG A 106 -5.17 4.19 8.49
C ARG A 106 -4.24 3.52 9.52
N SER A 107 -4.73 2.48 10.22
CA SER A 107 -3.89 1.69 11.14
C SER A 107 -2.71 1.03 10.41
N TYR A 108 -2.96 0.40 9.26
CA TYR A 108 -1.92 -0.22 8.44
C TYR A 108 -0.87 0.81 7.98
N VAL A 109 -1.32 1.96 7.49
CA VAL A 109 -0.42 3.03 7.03
C VAL A 109 0.42 3.58 8.19
N ASN A 110 -0.16 3.75 9.38
CA ASN A 110 0.59 4.21 10.57
C ASN A 110 1.72 3.26 10.94
N ASP A 111 1.49 1.94 10.86
CA ASP A 111 2.55 0.95 11.12
C ASP A 111 3.71 1.09 10.10
N ILE A 112 3.38 1.33 8.83
CA ILE A 112 4.39 1.55 7.78
C ILE A 112 5.14 2.88 7.98
N ILE A 113 4.46 3.95 8.41
CA ILE A 113 5.06 5.25 8.74
C ILE A 113 6.12 5.08 9.85
N ILE A 114 5.80 4.33 10.91
CA ILE A 114 6.73 4.06 12.01
C ILE A 114 7.98 3.37 11.48
N GLU A 115 7.83 2.36 10.63
CA GLU A 115 8.95 1.61 10.06
C GLU A 115 9.77 2.45 9.07
N ALA A 116 9.13 3.32 8.28
CA ALA A 116 9.81 4.24 7.38
C ALA A 116 10.65 5.27 8.15
N LYS A 117 10.10 5.86 9.23
CA LYS A 117 10.86 6.77 10.11
C LYS A 117 12.04 6.07 10.77
N ALA A 118 11.85 4.87 11.31
CA ALA A 118 12.93 4.08 11.88
C ALA A 118 14.02 3.74 10.85
N MET A 119 13.67 3.59 9.58
CA MET A 119 14.66 3.40 8.50
C MET A 119 15.45 4.68 8.26
N LEU A 120 14.81 5.85 8.22
CA LEU A 120 15.48 7.16 8.02
C LEU A 120 16.46 7.49 9.16
N GLU A 121 16.17 7.06 10.39
CA GLU A 121 17.04 7.28 11.56
C GLU A 121 18.36 6.50 11.52
N VAL A 122 18.40 5.37 10.79
CA VAL A 122 19.53 4.43 10.81
C VAL A 122 20.39 4.42 9.54
N ILE A 123 19.97 5.13 8.50
CA ILE A 123 20.76 5.31 7.27
C ILE A 123 21.75 6.47 7.42
N PRO A 124 22.81 6.55 6.58
CA PRO A 124 23.71 7.71 6.56
C PRO A 124 22.96 9.02 6.35
N PRO A 125 23.35 10.10 7.07
CA PRO A 125 22.69 11.41 7.00
C PRO A 125 22.61 11.99 5.57
N GLU A 126 23.63 11.73 4.75
CA GLU A 126 23.66 12.16 3.34
C GLU A 126 22.52 11.54 2.53
N LEU A 127 22.28 10.23 2.73
CA LEU A 127 21.18 9.55 2.06
C LEU A 127 19.81 9.99 2.59
N ALA A 128 19.72 10.28 3.89
CA ALA A 128 18.49 10.85 4.46
C ALA A 128 18.20 12.24 3.87
N SER A 129 19.23 13.07 3.70
CA SER A 129 19.13 14.39 3.05
C SER A 129 18.67 14.28 1.59
N ASP A 130 19.24 13.33 0.83
CA ASP A 130 18.81 13.06 -0.54
C ASP A 130 17.33 12.68 -0.59
N ILE A 131 16.89 11.79 0.31
CA ILE A 131 15.49 11.34 0.36
C ILE A 131 14.54 12.48 0.72
N MET A 132 14.95 13.43 1.56
CA MET A 132 14.17 14.64 1.84
C MET A 132 13.92 15.49 0.60
N VAL A 133 14.88 15.54 -0.33
CA VAL A 133 14.78 16.30 -1.59
C VAL A 133 14.04 15.51 -2.66
N GLU A 134 14.41 14.25 -2.86
CA GLU A 134 13.86 13.39 -3.91
C GLU A 134 12.46 12.85 -3.58
N GLY A 135 12.13 12.76 -2.30
CA GLY A 135 10.89 12.16 -1.82
C GLY A 135 10.95 10.65 -1.67
N ILE A 136 9.85 10.08 -1.17
CA ILE A 136 9.65 8.63 -0.99
C ILE A 136 8.76 8.12 -2.11
N TYR A 137 9.16 7.05 -2.80
CA TYR A 137 8.38 6.46 -3.89
C TYR A 137 7.51 5.32 -3.39
N LEU A 138 6.19 5.42 -3.61
CA LEU A 138 5.24 4.35 -3.31
C LEU A 138 4.98 3.48 -4.54
N SER A 139 4.97 2.17 -4.32
CA SER A 139 4.58 1.14 -5.31
C SER A 139 3.77 0.02 -4.67
N GLY A 140 3.28 -0.90 -5.50
CA GLY A 140 2.46 -2.03 -5.07
C GLY A 140 0.97 -1.71 -5.02
N GLY A 141 0.13 -2.74 -5.12
CA GLY A 141 -1.33 -2.59 -5.24
C GLY A 141 -2.00 -1.94 -4.04
N SER A 142 -1.44 -2.09 -2.83
CA SER A 142 -2.00 -1.48 -1.62
C SER A 142 -1.75 0.03 -1.52
N SER A 143 -0.83 0.60 -2.30
CA SER A 143 -0.62 2.05 -2.39
C SER A 143 -1.69 2.79 -3.22
N SER A 144 -2.62 2.04 -3.85
CA SER A 144 -3.70 2.61 -4.69
C SER A 144 -4.77 3.36 -3.89
N PHE A 145 -4.76 3.35 -2.55
CA PHE A 145 -5.65 4.19 -1.76
C PHE A 145 -5.22 5.65 -1.89
N GLN A 146 -6.10 6.49 -2.43
CA GLN A 146 -5.80 7.88 -2.77
C GLN A 146 -5.31 8.74 -1.60
N LYS A 147 -5.75 8.44 -0.37
CA LYS A 147 -5.36 9.18 0.84
C LYS A 147 -4.02 8.75 1.44
N ILE A 148 -3.45 7.63 1.01
CA ILE A 148 -2.19 7.13 1.60
C ILE A 148 -1.03 8.11 1.42
N PRO A 149 -0.80 8.68 0.22
CA PRO A 149 0.27 9.65 0.04
C PRO A 149 0.15 10.85 0.99
N GLU A 150 -1.03 11.46 1.07
CA GLU A 150 -1.30 12.60 1.96
C GLU A 150 -1.04 12.26 3.43
N TRP A 151 -1.59 11.15 3.94
CA TRP A 151 -1.37 10.72 5.32
C TRP A 151 0.09 10.44 5.65
N MET A 152 0.84 9.89 4.71
CA MET A 152 2.26 9.62 4.89
C MET A 152 3.08 10.90 4.82
N GLU A 153 2.77 11.79 3.88
CA GLU A 153 3.43 13.10 3.71
C GLU A 153 3.26 13.96 4.96
N ASP A 154 2.02 14.06 5.47
CA ASP A 154 1.71 14.79 6.71
C ASP A 154 2.47 14.23 7.92
N ALA A 155 2.58 12.90 8.01
CA ALA A 155 3.19 12.26 9.16
C ALA A 155 4.73 12.22 9.10
N ILE A 156 5.33 12.05 7.92
CA ILE A 156 6.78 11.90 7.74
C ILE A 156 7.44 13.27 7.48
N GLY A 157 6.73 14.21 6.84
CA GLY A 157 7.26 15.51 6.43
C GLY A 157 8.12 15.44 5.17
N ILE A 158 8.01 14.38 4.39
CA ILE A 158 8.73 14.17 3.13
C ILE A 158 7.73 13.91 2.02
N HIS A 159 7.94 14.52 0.85
CA HIS A 159 7.05 14.37 -0.30
C HIS A 159 6.91 12.90 -0.73
N ILE A 160 5.67 12.45 -0.96
CA ILE A 160 5.33 11.07 -1.33
C ILE A 160 4.95 11.02 -2.81
N ARG A 161 5.69 10.25 -3.59
CA ARG A 161 5.54 10.10 -5.03
C ARG A 161 4.91 8.75 -5.35
N THR A 162 3.90 8.74 -6.20
CA THR A 162 3.26 7.51 -6.70
C THR A 162 3.31 7.48 -8.22
N GLY A 163 3.48 6.29 -8.80
CA GLY A 163 3.32 6.09 -10.24
C GLY A 163 1.85 5.99 -10.64
N GLU A 164 1.55 6.15 -11.93
CA GLU A 164 0.18 6.02 -12.48
C GLU A 164 -0.43 4.63 -12.23
N GLN A 165 0.40 3.59 -12.23
CA GLN A 165 0.01 2.19 -12.02
C GLN A 165 0.99 1.54 -11.04
N PRO A 166 0.85 1.84 -9.73
CA PRO A 166 1.81 1.41 -8.73
C PRO A 166 1.90 -0.12 -8.60
N GLU A 167 0.83 -0.85 -8.90
CA GLU A 167 0.78 -2.31 -8.94
C GLU A 167 1.67 -2.94 -10.00
N GLU A 168 1.97 -2.23 -11.10
CA GLU A 168 2.82 -2.69 -12.19
C GLU A 168 4.28 -2.24 -12.07
N SER A 169 4.63 -1.45 -11.09
CA SER A 169 5.97 -0.82 -10.97
C SER A 169 7.10 -1.83 -11.04
N VAL A 170 6.98 -2.97 -10.36
CA VAL A 170 7.99 -4.04 -10.35
C VAL A 170 8.13 -4.67 -11.75
N VAL A 171 7.01 -5.01 -12.39
CA VAL A 171 7.01 -5.62 -13.73
C VAL A 171 7.60 -4.66 -14.77
N ARG A 172 7.26 -3.37 -14.69
CA ARG A 172 7.84 -2.33 -15.56
C ARG A 172 9.34 -2.16 -15.33
N GLY A 173 9.79 -2.23 -14.08
CA GLY A 173 11.20 -2.22 -13.73
C GLY A 173 11.95 -3.40 -14.35
N LEU A 174 11.43 -4.62 -14.18
CA LEU A 174 11.98 -5.83 -14.80
C LEU A 174 12.04 -5.73 -16.34
N LYS A 175 10.97 -5.28 -16.99
CA LYS A 175 10.94 -5.05 -18.44
C LYS A 175 12.03 -4.06 -18.88
N THR A 176 12.25 -3.00 -18.12
CA THR A 176 13.30 -2.01 -18.40
C THR A 176 14.69 -2.61 -18.27
N MET A 177 14.91 -3.47 -17.26
CA MET A 177 16.18 -4.19 -17.07
C MET A 177 16.46 -5.18 -18.20
N MET A 178 15.45 -5.92 -18.65
CA MET A 178 15.57 -6.88 -19.78
C MET A 178 15.87 -6.18 -21.10
N ASN A 179 15.33 -4.98 -21.34
CA ASN A 179 15.52 -4.22 -22.56
C ASN A 179 16.84 -3.42 -22.59
N LYS A 180 17.42 -3.13 -21.43
CA LYS A 180 18.80 -2.63 -21.33
C LYS A 180 19.64 -3.86 -21.15
N ASP A 181 20.53 -4.16 -22.13
CA ASP A 181 21.59 -5.15 -21.95
C ASP A 181 22.40 -4.76 -20.70
N TYR A 182 21.92 -5.16 -19.52
CA TYR A 182 22.68 -5.05 -18.29
C TYR A 182 23.78 -6.11 -18.36
N LYS A 183 24.89 -5.73 -18.95
CA LYS A 183 26.15 -6.43 -18.71
C LYS A 183 26.48 -6.20 -17.25
N TYR A 184 26.28 -7.23 -16.44
CA TYR A 184 26.93 -7.30 -15.14
C TYR A 184 28.44 -7.30 -15.42
N GLN A 185 29.09 -6.18 -15.14
CA GLN A 185 30.52 -6.12 -14.98
C GLN A 185 30.87 -6.47 -13.56
#